data_b581424348131b185536218084341ffa
#
_entry.id   b581424348131b185536218084341ffa
#
_cell.length_a   1.000
_cell.length_b   1.000
_cell.length_c   1.000
_cell.angle_alpha   90.00
_cell.angle_beta   90.00
_cell.angle_gamma   90.00
#
_symmetry.space_group_name_H-M   'P 1'
#
loop_
_entity.id
_entity.type
_entity.pdbx_description
1 polymer ?
#
loop_
_entity_poly.entity_id
_entity_poly.type
_entity_poly.pdbx_seq_one_letter_code
_entity_poly.pdbx_strand_id
1 'polypeptide(L)'
;MVREIRENELQELLELYLFLHETEVPEMTDRLRETWEAILADPNHHIIVKEAEGKIVSSCVCVVIPNLTRGVRPYAFVENVVTHAAYRGKGYATECLQYA
;
A
#
# COMPACT_ATOMS: atom_id res chain seq x y z
N MET A 1 -7.96 8.75 -8.67
CA MET A 1 -6.66 8.59 -9.31
C MET A 1 -5.85 7.53 -8.60
N VAL A 2 -5.24 6.63 -9.34
CA VAL A 2 -4.36 5.60 -8.77
C VAL A 2 -2.91 6.07 -8.90
N ARG A 3 -2.15 5.95 -7.83
CA ARG A 3 -0.77 6.41 -7.76
C ARG A 3 -0.01 5.75 -6.63
N GLU A 4 1.29 5.96 -6.56
CA GLU A 4 2.06 5.54 -5.40
C GLU A 4 1.84 6.53 -4.25
N ILE A 5 1.98 6.02 -3.02
CA ILE A 5 1.78 6.81 -1.80
C ILE A 5 2.86 7.89 -1.67
N ARG A 6 2.52 8.97 -0.98
CA ARG A 6 3.44 10.06 -0.68
C ARG A 6 3.92 9.98 0.77
N GLU A 7 5.08 10.57 1.02
CA GLU A 7 5.73 10.55 2.33
C GLU A 7 4.83 11.04 3.47
N ASN A 8 4.02 12.06 3.21
CA ASN A 8 3.16 12.69 4.23
C ASN A 8 1.80 12.01 4.38
N GLU A 9 1.59 10.83 3.81
CA GLU A 9 0.31 10.13 3.82
C GLU A 9 0.26 8.92 4.76
N LEU A 10 1.27 8.74 5.61
CA LEU A 10 1.33 7.57 6.51
C LEU A 10 0.11 7.48 7.43
N GLN A 11 -0.29 8.58 8.05
CA GLN A 11 -1.42 8.58 8.97
C GLN A 11 -2.71 8.14 8.26
N GLU A 12 -2.94 8.66 7.08
CA GLU A 12 -4.14 8.33 6.29
C GLU A 12 -4.13 6.85 5.88
N LEU A 13 -2.96 6.30 5.53
CA LEU A 13 -2.83 4.88 5.20
C LEU A 13 -3.11 4.00 6.42
N LEU A 14 -2.59 4.35 7.59
CA LEU A 14 -2.82 3.59 8.82
C LEU A 14 -4.30 3.58 9.19
N GLU A 15 -5.01 4.68 8.98
CA GLU A 15 -6.45 4.75 9.19
C GLU A 15 -7.20 3.84 8.22
N LEU A 16 -6.76 3.78 6.96
CA LEU A 16 -7.35 2.88 5.97
C LEU A 16 -7.16 1.41 6.39
N TYR A 17 -6.01 1.07 6.97
CA TYR A 17 -5.72 -0.30 7.41
C TYR A 17 -6.66 -0.81 8.50
N LEU A 18 -7.42 0.05 9.17
CA LEU A 18 -8.45 -0.38 10.10
C LEU A 18 -9.53 -1.24 9.42
N PHE A 19 -9.69 -1.11 8.12
CA PHE A 19 -10.62 -1.94 7.33
C PHE A 19 -10.01 -3.28 6.90
N LEU A 20 -8.77 -3.54 7.27
CA LEU A 20 -8.07 -4.80 6.96
C LEU A 20 -8.15 -5.74 8.16
N HIS A 21 -7.20 -5.69 9.07
CA HIS A 21 -7.15 -6.54 10.26
C HIS A 21 -6.79 -5.76 11.52
N GLU A 22 -6.47 -4.50 11.39
CA GLU A 22 -6.04 -3.70 12.51
C GLU A 22 -7.21 -3.29 13.38
N THR A 23 -6.98 -3.19 14.68
CA THR A 23 -8.00 -2.78 15.64
C THR A 23 -7.86 -1.32 16.04
N GLU A 24 -6.67 -0.75 15.85
CA GLU A 24 -6.40 0.64 16.18
C GLU A 24 -5.23 1.17 15.35
N VAL A 25 -5.15 2.49 15.23
CA VAL A 25 -4.03 3.15 14.57
C VAL A 25 -2.83 3.10 15.52
N PRO A 26 -1.67 2.55 15.10
CA PRO A 26 -0.51 2.51 15.98
C PRO A 26 0.02 3.90 16.31
N GLU A 27 0.63 4.01 17.49
CA GLU A 27 1.29 5.26 17.89
C GLU A 27 2.53 5.50 17.03
N MET A 28 2.84 6.77 16.82
CA MET A 28 4.04 7.17 16.10
C MET A 28 5.28 6.94 16.97
N THR A 29 5.88 5.77 16.83
CA THR A 29 7.10 5.39 17.52
C THR A 29 8.29 5.54 16.59
N ASP A 30 9.51 5.48 17.15
CA ASP A 30 10.72 5.48 16.33
C ASP A 30 10.73 4.28 15.39
N ARG A 31 10.28 3.12 15.87
CA ARG A 31 10.19 1.91 15.04
C ARG A 31 9.26 2.10 13.84
N LEU A 32 8.09 2.70 14.06
CA LEU A 32 7.15 2.97 12.96
C LEU A 32 7.76 3.93 11.95
N ARG A 33 8.37 5.01 12.43
CA ARG A 33 9.00 6.01 11.56
C ARG A 33 10.15 5.40 10.75
N GLU A 34 11.01 4.63 11.38
CA GLU A 34 12.14 3.98 10.70
C GLU A 34 11.65 2.98 9.66
N THR A 35 10.61 2.21 9.99
CA THR A 35 10.00 1.26 9.04
C THR A 35 9.42 1.99 7.84
N TRP A 36 8.71 3.09 8.08
CA TRP A 36 8.13 3.91 7.01
C TRP A 36 9.21 4.47 6.09
N GLU A 37 10.28 5.01 6.67
CA GLU A 37 11.40 5.53 5.89
C GLU A 37 12.08 4.43 5.06
N ALA A 38 12.24 3.25 5.63
CA ALA A 38 12.83 2.12 4.93
C ALA A 38 11.97 1.69 3.73
N ILE A 39 10.65 1.67 3.90
CA ILE A 39 9.71 1.34 2.82
C ILE A 39 9.83 2.37 1.69
N LEU A 40 9.81 3.65 2.02
CA LEU A 40 9.89 4.71 1.02
C LEU A 40 11.23 4.71 0.28
N ALA A 41 12.30 4.29 0.93
CA ALA A 41 13.63 4.24 0.34
C ALA A 41 13.87 3.00 -0.52
N ASP A 42 13.03 1.97 -0.39
CA ASP A 42 13.20 0.71 -1.12
C ASP A 42 12.58 0.81 -2.53
N PRO A 43 13.41 0.76 -3.59
CA PRO A 43 12.89 0.87 -4.96
C PRO A 43 12.03 -0.31 -5.40
N ASN A 44 12.03 -1.41 -4.65
CA ASN A 44 11.24 -2.60 -4.95
C ASN A 44 9.96 -2.71 -4.12
N HIS A 45 9.70 -1.75 -3.23
CA HIS A 45 8.54 -1.77 -2.35
C HIS A 45 7.59 -0.62 -2.75
N HIS A 46 6.43 -0.99 -3.26
CA HIS A 46 5.46 -0.01 -3.78
C HIS A 46 4.16 -0.08 -3.02
N ILE A 47 3.76 1.03 -2.43
CA ILE A 47 2.43 1.16 -1.82
C ILE A 47 1.59 1.98 -2.80
N ILE A 48 0.59 1.33 -3.37
CA ILE A 48 -0.26 1.91 -4.40
C ILE A 48 -1.60 2.27 -3.77
N VAL A 49 -2.09 3.47 -4.05
CA VAL A 49 -3.31 3.98 -3.46
C VAL A 49 -4.27 4.49 -4.52
N LYS A 50 -5.56 4.39 -4.22
CA LYS A 50 -6.63 5.03 -5.00
C LYS A 50 -7.13 6.21 -4.20
N GLU A 51 -7.06 7.38 -4.80
CA GLU A 51 -7.62 8.60 -4.24
C GLU A 51 -8.98 8.87 -4.86
N ALA A 52 -9.98 9.14 -4.02
CA ALA A 52 -11.30 9.55 -4.44
C ALA A 52 -11.82 10.58 -3.45
N GLU A 53 -12.41 11.65 -3.97
CA GLU A 53 -12.95 12.74 -3.15
C GLU A 53 -11.93 13.34 -2.18
N GLY A 54 -10.66 13.40 -2.61
CA GLY A 54 -9.58 13.94 -1.80
C GLY A 54 -9.08 13.03 -0.68
N LYS A 55 -9.46 11.74 -0.70
CA LYS A 55 -9.07 10.77 0.33
C LYS A 55 -8.46 9.53 -0.31
N ILE A 56 -7.61 8.84 0.45
CA ILE A 56 -7.14 7.50 0.09
C ILE A 56 -8.22 6.52 0.53
N VAL A 57 -8.82 5.82 -0.45
CA VAL A 57 -9.95 4.93 -0.18
C VAL A 57 -9.65 3.46 -0.49
N SER A 58 -8.55 3.17 -1.15
CA SER A 58 -8.12 1.80 -1.43
C SER A 58 -6.60 1.76 -1.57
N SER A 59 -6.01 0.61 -1.29
CA SER A 59 -4.56 0.43 -1.39
C SER A 59 -4.20 -1.03 -1.60
N CYS A 60 -3.02 -1.26 -2.19
CA CYS A 60 -2.34 -2.54 -2.16
C CYS A 60 -0.84 -2.30 -2.06
N VAL A 61 -0.12 -3.30 -1.57
CA VAL A 61 1.34 -3.28 -1.49
C VAL A 61 1.89 -4.28 -2.50
N CYS A 62 2.85 -3.83 -3.30
CA CYS A 62 3.52 -4.69 -4.29
C CYS A 62 5.03 -4.64 -4.02
N VAL A 63 5.61 -5.80 -3.72
CA VAL A 63 7.05 -5.91 -3.49
C VAL A 63 7.65 -6.73 -4.63
N VAL A 64 8.63 -6.17 -5.33
CA VAL A 64 9.34 -6.85 -6.41
C VAL A 64 10.52 -7.58 -5.81
N ILE A 65 10.57 -8.90 -6.01
CA ILE A 65 11.60 -9.76 -5.42
C ILE A 65 12.54 -10.24 -6.52
N PRO A 66 13.84 -9.87 -6.46
CA PRO A 66 14.84 -10.40 -7.39
C PRO A 66 14.92 -11.91 -7.28
N ASN A 67 15.14 -12.58 -8.40
CA ASN A 67 15.11 -14.02 -8.45
C ASN A 67 16.17 -14.54 -9.44
N LEU A 68 16.82 -15.65 -9.10
CA LEU A 68 17.87 -16.24 -9.92
C LEU A 68 17.35 -17.31 -10.89
N THR A 69 16.13 -17.80 -10.68
CA THR A 69 15.53 -18.82 -11.56
C THR A 69 14.74 -18.17 -12.70
N ARG A 70 14.25 -18.98 -13.61
CA ARG A 70 13.41 -18.54 -14.74
C ARG A 70 14.04 -17.40 -15.55
N GLY A 71 15.35 -17.52 -15.84
CA GLY A 71 16.06 -16.53 -16.63
C GLY A 71 16.34 -15.24 -15.87
N VAL A 72 16.51 -15.34 -14.54
CA VAL A 72 16.75 -14.17 -13.66
C VAL A 72 15.56 -13.21 -13.65
N ARG A 73 14.36 -13.74 -13.85
CA ARG A 73 13.14 -12.93 -13.86
C ARG A 73 12.66 -12.66 -12.44
N PRO A 74 12.47 -11.40 -12.05
CA PRO A 74 11.89 -11.08 -10.74
C PRO A 74 10.42 -11.45 -10.67
N TYR A 75 9.91 -11.60 -9.47
CA TYR A 75 8.46 -11.80 -9.24
C TYR A 75 7.95 -10.79 -8.21
N ALA A 76 6.65 -10.59 -8.19
CA ALA A 76 6.02 -9.64 -7.28
C ALA A 76 5.21 -10.37 -6.22
N PHE A 77 5.28 -9.86 -4.98
CA PHE A 77 4.46 -10.27 -3.88
C PHE A 77 3.46 -9.15 -3.59
N VAL A 78 2.17 -9.49 -3.58
CA VAL A 78 1.11 -8.51 -3.33
C VAL A 78 0.46 -8.81 -1.99
N GLU A 79 0.32 -7.79 -1.14
CA GLU A 79 -0.30 -7.92 0.17
C GLU A 79 -1.03 -6.65 0.58
N ASN A 80 -1.68 -6.70 1.74
CA ASN A 80 -2.39 -5.56 2.32
C ASN A 80 -3.38 -4.90 1.34
N VAL A 81 -4.13 -5.73 0.61
CA VAL A 81 -5.18 -5.23 -0.29
C VAL A 81 -6.38 -4.82 0.55
N VAL A 82 -6.74 -3.56 0.50
CA VAL A 82 -7.79 -3.00 1.36
C VAL A 82 -8.58 -1.92 0.65
N THR A 83 -9.87 -1.81 0.99
CA THR A 83 -10.74 -0.74 0.52
C THR A 83 -11.60 -0.26 1.67
N HIS A 84 -11.73 1.06 1.83
CA HIS A 84 -12.62 1.67 2.80
C HIS A 84 -14.04 1.16 2.60
N ALA A 85 -14.74 0.82 3.68
CA ALA A 85 -16.05 0.19 3.61
C ALA A 85 -17.07 0.96 2.77
N ALA A 86 -17.04 2.29 2.83
CA ALA A 86 -17.96 3.15 2.08
C ALA A 86 -17.71 3.15 0.56
N TYR A 87 -16.57 2.61 0.12
CA TYR A 87 -16.15 2.65 -1.28
C TYR A 87 -16.01 1.25 -1.89
N ARG A 88 -16.43 0.21 -1.18
CA ARG A 88 -16.38 -1.17 -1.69
C ARG A 88 -17.37 -1.36 -2.84
N GLY A 89 -17.06 -2.33 -3.69
CA GLY A 89 -17.92 -2.65 -4.84
C GLY A 89 -17.76 -1.73 -6.04
N LYS A 90 -16.75 -0.86 -6.04
CA LYS A 90 -16.49 0.08 -7.14
C LYS A 90 -15.27 -0.30 -7.98
N GLY A 91 -14.62 -1.43 -7.67
CA GLY A 91 -13.45 -1.89 -8.42
C GLY A 91 -12.16 -1.16 -8.08
N TYR A 92 -12.09 -0.43 -6.98
CA TYR A 92 -10.91 0.36 -6.64
C TYR A 92 -9.69 -0.50 -6.29
N ALA A 93 -9.89 -1.62 -5.58
CA ALA A 93 -8.79 -2.55 -5.32
C ALA A 93 -8.24 -3.12 -6.62
N THR A 94 -9.12 -3.45 -7.57
CA THR A 94 -8.73 -3.92 -8.90
C THR A 94 -7.90 -2.86 -9.63
N GLU A 95 -8.28 -1.59 -9.55
CA GLU A 95 -7.52 -0.50 -10.16
C GLU A 95 -6.11 -0.41 -9.57
N CYS A 96 -5.97 -0.56 -8.25
CA CYS A 96 -4.65 -0.56 -7.60
C CYS A 96 -3.81 -1.74 -8.08
N LEU A 97 -4.39 -2.94 -8.16
CA LEU A 97 -3.69 -4.14 -8.61
C LEU A 97 -3.25 -4.02 -10.07
N GLN A 98 -4.05 -3.40 -10.92
CA GLN A 98 -3.69 -3.19 -12.32
C GLN A 98 -2.56 -2.18 -12.50
N TYR A 99 -2.47 -1.21 -11.61
CA TYR A 99 -1.38 -0.23 -11.62
C TYR A 99 -0.05 -0.87 -11.21
N ALA A 100 -0.09 -1.84 -10.33
CA ALA A 100 1.10 -2.49 -9.78
C ALA A 100 1.95 -3.28 -10.82
#